data_adbd67bf96c2d80da07a96044dd0d25d
#
_entry.id   adbd67bf96c2d80da07a96044dd0d25d
#
_cell.length_a   1.000
_cell.length_b   1.000
_cell.length_c   1.000
_cell.angle_alpha   90.00
_cell.angle_beta   90.00
_cell.angle_gamma   90.00
#
_symmetry.space_group_name_H-M   'P 1'
#
loop_
_entity.id
_entity.type
_entity.pdbx_description
1 polymer ?
#
loop_
_entity_poly.entity_id
_entity_poly.type
_entity_poly.pdbx_seq_one_letter_code
_entity_poly.pdbx_strand_id
1 'polypeptide(L)'
;MDQKMGRNKNKTGLVLEGGGMRGIYTAGVLDVFLDEGLTFDGVIGVSAGAVHGCSFLSGQKGRSIRYYKKYCADKRFMSTENLIRTGNFVDTDFCYHELPEILDVYDYDMFNKNKEHTDFYAVCSDVEKGKPVYA
;
A
#
# COMPACT_ATOMS: atom_id res chain seq x y z
N MET A 1 37.36 30.21 -1.78
CA MET A 1 35.95 30.55 -1.69
C MET A 1 35.17 29.53 -2.52
N ASP A 2 34.87 28.36 -1.96
CA ASP A 2 34.09 27.31 -2.63
C ASP A 2 32.63 27.55 -2.37
N GLN A 3 31.93 28.05 -3.38
CA GLN A 3 30.47 28.07 -3.38
C GLN A 3 29.99 26.62 -3.55
N LYS A 4 29.62 25.97 -2.45
CA LYS A 4 28.74 24.82 -2.49
C LYS A 4 27.40 25.24 -3.10
N MET A 5 27.27 25.12 -4.42
CA MET A 5 25.97 25.12 -5.07
C MET A 5 25.20 23.95 -4.50
N GLY A 6 24.27 24.24 -3.57
CA GLY A 6 23.28 23.27 -3.09
C GLY A 6 22.52 22.76 -4.29
N ARG A 7 22.75 21.50 -4.69
CA ARG A 7 21.88 20.79 -5.63
C ARG A 7 20.48 20.82 -5.01
N ASN A 8 19.60 21.58 -5.61
CA ASN A 8 18.17 21.48 -5.35
C ASN A 8 17.77 20.08 -5.87
N LYS A 9 17.76 19.09 -4.96
CA LYS A 9 17.41 17.72 -5.29
C LYS A 9 15.90 17.72 -5.51
N ASN A 10 15.46 17.66 -6.76
CA ASN A 10 14.06 17.50 -7.07
C ASN A 10 13.55 16.27 -6.33
N LYS A 11 12.53 16.45 -5.48
CA LYS A 11 11.87 15.34 -4.81
C LYS A 11 10.92 14.65 -5.77
N THR A 12 10.84 13.34 -5.66
CA THR A 12 9.94 12.50 -6.45
C THR A 12 8.86 11.89 -5.55
N GLY A 13 7.61 11.93 -6.00
CA GLY A 13 6.48 11.36 -5.28
C GLY A 13 5.76 10.33 -6.12
N LEU A 14 5.27 9.29 -5.48
CA LEU A 14 4.41 8.26 -6.08
C LEU A 14 3.01 8.37 -5.51
N VAL A 15 2.02 8.57 -6.38
CA VAL A 15 0.60 8.64 -6.00
C VAL A 15 -0.12 7.39 -6.49
N LEU A 16 -0.73 6.66 -5.56
CA LEU A 16 -1.41 5.39 -5.80
C LEU A 16 -2.91 5.56 -5.54
N GLU A 17 -3.70 5.53 -6.60
CA GLU A 17 -5.15 5.64 -6.49
C GLU A 17 -5.79 4.38 -5.91
N GLY A 18 -7.00 4.54 -5.36
CA GLY A 18 -7.86 3.44 -4.99
C GLY A 18 -8.49 2.76 -6.21
N GLY A 19 -8.96 1.53 -6.05
CA GLY A 19 -9.60 0.82 -7.18
C GLY A 19 -10.01 -0.61 -6.86
N GLY A 20 -9.92 -1.04 -5.60
CA GLY A 20 -10.25 -2.41 -5.20
C GLY A 20 -9.47 -3.43 -6.02
N MET A 21 -10.17 -4.39 -6.64
CA MET A 21 -9.55 -5.45 -7.45
C MET A 21 -8.77 -4.94 -8.68
N ARG A 22 -9.11 -3.77 -9.22
CA ARG A 22 -8.35 -3.16 -10.32
C ARG A 22 -6.94 -2.75 -9.92
N GLY A 23 -6.69 -2.58 -8.63
CA GLY A 23 -5.37 -2.31 -8.07
C GLY A 23 -4.31 -3.37 -8.40
N ILE A 24 -4.70 -4.55 -8.87
CA ILE A 24 -3.75 -5.58 -9.34
C ILE A 24 -2.86 -5.07 -10.48
N TYR A 25 -3.36 -4.13 -11.31
CA TYR A 25 -2.54 -3.46 -12.32
C TYR A 25 -1.44 -2.63 -11.67
N THR A 26 -1.82 -1.81 -10.69
CA THR A 26 -0.86 -1.01 -9.90
C THR A 26 0.18 -1.92 -9.23
N ALA A 27 -0.23 -3.05 -8.65
CA ALA A 27 0.69 -4.02 -8.06
C ALA A 27 1.73 -4.53 -9.07
N GLY A 28 1.32 -4.82 -10.31
CA GLY A 28 2.23 -5.23 -11.38
C GLY A 28 3.24 -4.14 -11.75
N VAL A 29 2.81 -2.88 -11.82
CA VAL A 29 3.72 -1.74 -12.08
C VAL A 29 4.72 -1.59 -10.94
N LEU A 30 4.28 -1.70 -9.69
CA LEU A 30 5.16 -1.60 -8.52
C LEU A 30 6.18 -2.74 -8.46
N ASP A 31 5.82 -3.95 -8.90
CA ASP A 31 6.76 -5.05 -9.02
C ASP A 31 7.89 -4.74 -10.03
N VAL A 32 7.56 -4.08 -11.16
CA VAL A 32 8.57 -3.61 -12.12
C VAL A 32 9.44 -2.52 -11.50
N PHE A 33 8.86 -1.60 -10.71
CA PHE A 33 9.63 -0.57 -10.01
C PHE A 33 10.63 -1.18 -9.02
N LEU A 34 10.25 -2.26 -8.33
CA LEU A 34 11.17 -3.01 -7.47
C LEU A 34 12.30 -3.66 -8.27
N ASP A 35 12.01 -4.23 -9.43
CA ASP A 35 13.03 -4.83 -10.31
C ASP A 35 14.04 -3.81 -10.82
N GLU A 36 13.56 -2.62 -11.18
CA GLU A 36 14.38 -1.53 -11.67
C GLU A 36 15.05 -0.72 -10.53
N GLY A 37 14.81 -1.07 -9.27
CA GLY A 37 15.38 -0.39 -8.11
C GLY A 37 14.91 1.06 -7.97
N LEU A 38 13.72 1.39 -8.47
CA LEU A 38 13.17 2.75 -8.36
C LEU A 38 12.74 3.06 -6.93
N THR A 39 13.13 4.23 -6.47
CA THR A 39 12.79 4.75 -5.14
C THR A 39 12.15 6.14 -5.26
N PHE A 40 11.34 6.48 -4.26
CA PHE A 40 10.62 7.76 -4.21
C PHE A 40 10.86 8.43 -2.86
N ASP A 41 10.87 9.77 -2.83
CA ASP A 41 10.98 10.52 -1.58
C ASP A 41 9.66 10.48 -0.77
N GLY A 42 8.53 10.23 -1.44
CA GLY A 42 7.23 10.08 -0.80
C GLY A 42 6.30 9.17 -1.59
N VAL A 43 5.48 8.41 -0.89
CA VAL A 43 4.43 7.54 -1.43
C VAL A 43 3.13 7.87 -0.74
N ILE A 44 2.09 8.16 -1.49
CA ILE A 44 0.75 8.39 -0.98
C ILE A 44 -0.24 7.45 -1.63
N GLY A 45 -1.03 6.74 -0.84
CA GLY A 45 -1.96 5.75 -1.33
C GLY A 45 -3.37 5.89 -0.76
N VAL A 46 -4.36 5.56 -1.60
CA VAL A 46 -5.77 5.53 -1.24
C VAL A 46 -6.30 4.10 -1.38
N SER A 47 -6.98 3.55 -0.35
CA SER A 47 -7.61 2.22 -0.43
C SER A 47 -6.61 1.14 -0.90
N ALA A 48 -6.91 0.40 -1.99
CA ALA A 48 -6.01 -0.58 -2.59
C ALA A 48 -4.61 0.00 -2.88
N GLY A 49 -4.53 1.28 -3.29
CA GLY A 49 -3.26 1.96 -3.51
C GLY A 49 -2.41 2.07 -2.24
N ALA A 50 -3.02 2.31 -1.08
CA ALA A 50 -2.30 2.30 0.20
C ALA A 50 -1.74 0.91 0.52
N VAL A 51 -2.55 -0.14 0.33
CA VAL A 51 -2.14 -1.53 0.57
C VAL A 51 -0.99 -1.94 -0.35
N HIS A 52 -1.05 -1.57 -1.63
CA HIS A 52 0.03 -1.85 -2.58
C HIS A 52 1.28 -1.02 -2.28
N GLY A 53 1.12 0.24 -1.83
CA GLY A 53 2.21 1.08 -1.36
C GLY A 53 2.95 0.48 -0.17
N CYS A 54 2.23 -0.09 0.80
CA CYS A 54 2.83 -0.86 1.88
C CYS A 54 3.66 -2.03 1.35
N SER A 55 3.10 -2.84 0.44
CA SER A 55 3.80 -3.98 -0.16
C SER A 55 5.04 -3.56 -0.96
N PHE A 56 4.98 -2.42 -1.65
CA PHE A 56 6.13 -1.83 -2.35
C PHE A 56 7.23 -1.43 -1.37
N LEU A 57 6.88 -0.69 -0.31
CA LEU A 57 7.86 -0.26 0.69
C LEU A 57 8.44 -1.41 1.51
N SER A 58 7.71 -2.52 1.68
CA SER A 58 8.29 -3.72 2.30
C SER A 58 9.25 -4.49 1.37
N GLY A 59 9.39 -4.06 0.10
CA GLY A 59 10.26 -4.73 -0.86
C GLY A 59 9.80 -6.13 -1.28
N GLN A 60 8.58 -6.51 -0.93
CA GLN A 60 8.05 -7.84 -1.17
C GLN A 60 7.44 -7.98 -2.58
N LYS A 61 8.31 -8.09 -3.58
CA LYS A 61 7.90 -8.31 -4.96
C LYS A 61 6.90 -9.46 -5.10
N GLY A 62 5.86 -9.25 -5.90
CA GLY A 62 4.82 -10.23 -6.20
C GLY A 62 3.83 -10.48 -5.06
N ARG A 63 4.04 -9.91 -3.87
CA ARG A 63 3.19 -10.16 -2.71
C ARG A 63 1.74 -9.78 -2.98
N SER A 64 1.49 -8.57 -3.45
CA SER A 64 0.14 -8.10 -3.75
C SER A 64 -0.56 -8.96 -4.81
N ILE A 65 0.13 -9.30 -5.89
CA ILE A 65 -0.44 -10.15 -6.95
C ILE A 65 -0.71 -11.56 -6.41
N ARG A 66 0.17 -12.11 -5.60
CA ARG A 66 0.07 -13.46 -5.05
C ARG A 66 -1.18 -13.61 -4.16
N TYR A 67 -1.39 -12.71 -3.18
CA TYR A 67 -2.56 -12.85 -2.31
C TYR A 67 -3.87 -12.46 -3.04
N TYR A 68 -3.85 -11.49 -3.96
CA TYR A 68 -5.02 -11.19 -4.80
C TYR A 68 -5.46 -12.42 -5.59
N LYS A 69 -4.53 -13.08 -6.30
CA LYS A 69 -4.84 -14.30 -7.08
C LYS A 69 -5.33 -15.44 -6.22
N LYS A 70 -4.77 -15.59 -5.02
CA LYS A 70 -5.10 -16.68 -4.10
C LYS A 70 -6.45 -16.50 -3.43
N TYR A 71 -6.78 -15.26 -3.05
CA TYR A 71 -7.92 -14.98 -2.18
C TYR A 71 -9.04 -14.16 -2.85
N CYS A 72 -8.95 -13.84 -4.14
CA CYS A 72 -9.99 -13.04 -4.82
C CYS A 72 -11.38 -13.69 -4.81
N ALA A 73 -11.48 -15.01 -4.72
CA ALA A 73 -12.72 -15.76 -4.61
C ALA A 73 -13.11 -16.11 -3.16
N ASP A 74 -12.25 -15.80 -2.19
CA ASP A 74 -12.56 -16.02 -0.76
C ASP A 74 -13.49 -14.91 -0.26
N LYS A 75 -14.66 -15.32 0.25
CA LYS A 75 -15.66 -14.38 0.75
C LYS A 75 -15.15 -13.50 1.89
N ARG A 76 -14.14 -13.97 2.66
CA ARG A 76 -13.50 -13.19 3.72
C ARG A 76 -12.68 -12.04 3.15
N PHE A 77 -12.12 -12.21 1.94
CA PHE A 77 -11.32 -11.15 1.32
C PHE A 77 -12.17 -9.92 0.98
N MET A 78 -13.27 -10.12 0.19
CA MET A 78 -14.25 -9.08 -0.12
C MET A 78 -15.58 -9.72 -0.49
N SER A 79 -16.69 -9.37 0.20
CA SER A 79 -18.00 -9.87 -0.17
C SER A 79 -19.16 -9.01 0.35
N THR A 80 -20.31 -9.11 -0.32
CA THR A 80 -21.57 -8.56 0.18
C THR A 80 -22.05 -9.28 1.44
N GLU A 81 -21.67 -10.55 1.63
CA GLU A 81 -21.97 -11.31 2.85
C GLU A 81 -21.26 -10.70 4.06
N ASN A 82 -19.98 -10.30 3.92
CA ASN A 82 -19.27 -9.56 4.97
C ASN A 82 -19.98 -8.24 5.29
N LEU A 83 -20.39 -7.49 4.27
CA LEU A 83 -21.06 -6.21 4.44
C LEU A 83 -22.36 -6.38 5.25
N ILE A 84 -23.17 -7.40 4.94
CA ILE A 84 -24.43 -7.67 5.67
C ILE A 84 -24.15 -8.12 7.12
N ARG A 85 -23.15 -8.96 7.31
CA ARG A 85 -22.83 -9.56 8.62
C ARG A 85 -22.11 -8.60 9.55
N THR A 86 -21.19 -7.79 9.05
CA THR A 86 -20.24 -7.00 9.87
C THR A 86 -20.34 -5.49 9.64
N GLY A 87 -21.04 -5.06 8.59
CA GLY A 87 -21.02 -3.67 8.14
C GLY A 87 -19.81 -3.32 7.26
N ASN A 88 -18.85 -4.25 7.11
CA ASN A 88 -17.64 -4.05 6.33
C ASN A 88 -17.62 -4.96 5.10
N PHE A 89 -17.34 -4.41 3.93
CA PHE A 89 -17.20 -5.19 2.69
C PHE A 89 -15.97 -6.11 2.71
N VAL A 90 -14.92 -5.66 3.39
CA VAL A 90 -13.66 -6.40 3.62
C VAL A 90 -13.70 -6.95 5.05
N ASP A 91 -13.38 -8.23 5.24
CA ASP A 91 -13.21 -8.80 6.57
C ASP A 91 -11.88 -8.30 7.16
N THR A 92 -11.97 -7.51 8.22
CA THR A 92 -10.82 -6.83 8.83
C THR A 92 -9.86 -7.81 9.48
N ASP A 93 -10.37 -8.83 10.16
CA ASP A 93 -9.54 -9.83 10.83
C ASP A 93 -8.75 -10.66 9.81
N PHE A 94 -9.42 -11.08 8.73
CA PHE A 94 -8.77 -11.81 7.66
C PHE A 94 -7.72 -10.96 6.93
N CYS A 95 -8.07 -9.74 6.51
CA CYS A 95 -7.21 -8.93 5.63
C CYS A 95 -6.06 -8.24 6.36
N TYR A 96 -6.26 -7.87 7.65
CA TYR A 96 -5.27 -7.08 8.38
C TYR A 96 -4.55 -7.83 9.50
N HIS A 97 -4.98 -9.07 9.81
CA HIS A 97 -4.33 -9.93 10.78
C HIS A 97 -3.96 -11.30 10.19
N GLU A 98 -4.92 -12.14 9.81
CA GLU A 98 -4.63 -13.49 9.35
C GLU A 98 -3.72 -13.50 8.10
N LEU A 99 -4.04 -12.66 7.10
CA LEU A 99 -3.29 -12.60 5.86
C LEU A 99 -1.85 -12.09 6.06
N PRO A 100 -1.59 -10.92 6.69
CA PRO A 100 -0.24 -10.40 6.83
C PRO A 100 0.59 -11.08 7.92
N GLU A 101 -0.01 -11.74 8.90
CA GLU A 101 0.71 -12.34 10.01
C GLU A 101 0.96 -13.85 9.82
N ILE A 102 0.10 -14.53 9.02
CA ILE A 102 0.12 -16.00 8.94
C ILE A 102 0.20 -16.49 7.48
N LEU A 103 -0.67 -15.98 6.61
CA LEU A 103 -0.90 -16.58 5.29
C LEU A 103 0.06 -16.08 4.20
N ASP A 104 0.45 -14.83 4.25
CA ASP A 104 1.43 -14.17 3.38
C ASP A 104 2.14 -13.09 4.19
N VAL A 105 3.09 -13.53 5.02
CA VAL A 105 3.72 -12.73 6.08
C VAL A 105 4.29 -11.43 5.53
N TYR A 106 3.92 -10.34 6.19
CA TYR A 106 4.35 -9.01 5.83
C TYR A 106 5.67 -8.65 6.50
N ASP A 107 6.59 -8.07 5.75
CA ASP A 107 7.90 -7.64 6.26
C ASP A 107 7.81 -6.22 6.87
N TYR A 108 7.42 -6.16 8.12
CA TYR A 108 7.32 -4.92 8.90
C TYR A 108 8.68 -4.27 9.10
N ASP A 109 9.75 -5.05 9.24
CA ASP A 109 11.09 -4.53 9.49
C ASP A 109 11.62 -3.80 8.25
N MET A 110 11.46 -4.39 7.07
CA MET A 110 11.84 -3.76 5.82
C MET A 110 10.99 -2.51 5.53
N PHE A 111 9.68 -2.58 5.79
CA PHE A 111 8.80 -1.42 5.65
C PHE A 111 9.28 -0.26 6.55
N ASN A 112 9.54 -0.51 7.81
CA ASN A 112 9.99 0.51 8.76
C ASN A 112 11.36 1.08 8.35
N LYS A 113 12.27 0.24 7.91
CA LYS A 113 13.59 0.65 7.40
C LYS A 113 13.47 1.58 6.20
N ASN A 114 12.61 1.26 5.24
CA ASN A 114 12.43 2.07 4.03
C ASN A 114 11.68 3.38 4.33
N LYS A 115 10.82 3.42 5.36
CA LYS A 115 10.20 4.65 5.86
C LYS A 115 11.18 5.67 6.44
N GLU A 116 12.41 5.29 6.77
CA GLU A 116 13.44 6.25 7.17
C GLU A 116 13.86 7.19 6.03
N HIS A 117 13.60 6.80 4.78
CA HIS A 117 14.02 7.51 3.59
C HIS A 117 12.88 7.87 2.63
N THR A 118 11.68 7.32 2.86
CA THR A 118 10.48 7.54 2.05
C THR A 118 9.30 7.87 2.96
N ASP A 119 8.74 9.07 2.83
CA ASP A 119 7.51 9.42 3.53
C ASP A 119 6.34 8.59 2.99
N PHE A 120 5.59 7.91 3.86
CA PHE A 120 4.42 7.14 3.44
C PHE A 120 3.15 7.69 4.08
N TYR A 121 2.12 7.88 3.26
CA TYR A 121 0.82 8.37 3.70
C TYR A 121 -0.31 7.47 3.19
N ALA A 122 -1.11 6.93 4.10
CA ALA A 122 -2.39 6.33 3.80
C ALA A 122 -3.49 7.40 3.91
N VAL A 123 -4.25 7.59 2.84
CA VAL A 123 -5.34 8.58 2.85
C VAL A 123 -6.60 7.95 3.44
N CYS A 124 -7.08 8.55 4.51
CA CYS A 124 -8.31 8.18 5.22
C CYS A 124 -9.34 9.30 5.14
N SER A 125 -10.60 9.00 5.45
CA SER A 125 -11.67 9.98 5.58
C SER A 125 -11.95 10.25 7.05
N ASP A 126 -11.84 11.52 7.47
CA ASP A 126 -12.37 11.96 8.75
C ASP A 126 -13.91 12.04 8.63
N VAL A 127 -14.59 11.11 9.26
CA VAL A 127 -16.05 10.98 9.16
C VAL A 127 -16.82 12.11 9.87
N GLU A 128 -16.19 12.76 10.86
CA GLU A 128 -16.80 13.89 11.57
C GLU A 128 -16.69 15.19 10.77
N LYS A 129 -15.54 15.42 10.12
CA LYS A 129 -15.27 16.66 9.39
C LYS A 129 -15.51 16.55 7.89
N GLY A 130 -15.71 15.35 7.36
CA GLY A 130 -15.86 15.11 5.92
C GLY A 130 -14.62 15.51 5.11
N LYS A 131 -13.43 15.37 5.67
CA LYS A 131 -12.16 15.79 5.06
C LYS A 131 -11.16 14.62 4.97
N PRO A 132 -10.23 14.67 4.00
CA PRO A 132 -9.15 13.69 3.97
C PRO A 132 -8.18 13.89 5.15
N VAL A 133 -7.69 12.78 5.68
CA VAL A 133 -6.61 12.69 6.66
C VAL A 133 -5.51 11.83 6.07
N TYR A 134 -4.29 12.25 6.28
CA TYR A 134 -3.08 11.57 5.83
C TYR A 134 -2.40 10.93 7.05
N ALA A 135 -2.54 9.61 7.18
CA ALA A 135 -2.04 8.82 8.30
C ALA A 135 -0.72 8.12 7.95
#